data_473279a818324dc03ac596cd91e25b50
#
_entry.id   473279a818324dc03ac596cd91e25b50
#
_cell.length_a   1.000
_cell.length_b   1.000
_cell.length_c   1.000
_cell.angle_alpha   90.00
_cell.angle_beta   90.00
_cell.angle_gamma   90.00
#
_symmetry.space_group_name_H-M   'P 1'
#
loop_
_entity.id
_entity.type
_entity.pdbx_description
1 polymer ?
#
loop_
_entity_poly.entity_id
_entity_poly.type
_entity_poly.pdbx_seq_one_letter_code
_entity_poly.pdbx_strand_id
1 'polypeptide(L)'
;MTDENIKVNNHIYKVTLNDQTKNYALRLKRLYQQGFSDVDSFDEVSAEISNTVNNLLKYTLSPDVREEDMDEAVKQVLLMVEKIGKK
;
A
#
# COMPACT_ATOMS: atom_id res chain seq x y z
N MET A 1 -1.06 3.00 18.53
CA MET A 1 -2.05 2.78 17.47
C MET A 1 -2.64 4.11 17.04
N THR A 2 -2.45 4.47 15.80
CA THR A 2 -2.90 5.77 15.32
C THR A 2 -4.05 5.55 14.34
N ASP A 3 -5.20 6.09 14.67
CA ASP A 3 -6.33 6.09 13.76
C ASP A 3 -6.24 7.35 12.90
N GLU A 4 -6.03 7.16 11.62
CA GLU A 4 -5.94 8.26 10.69
C GLU A 4 -6.88 8.02 9.54
N ASN A 5 -7.23 9.08 8.83
CA ASN A 5 -8.08 9.00 7.66
C ASN A 5 -7.33 9.57 6.46
N ILE A 6 -7.57 9.00 5.29
CA ILE A 6 -7.08 9.58 4.04
C ILE A 6 -8.27 9.90 3.16
N LYS A 7 -8.09 10.88 2.30
CA LYS A 7 -9.13 11.27 1.36
C LYS A 7 -8.62 11.05 -0.06
N VAL A 8 -9.37 10.26 -0.82
CA VAL A 8 -9.04 9.95 -2.20
C VAL A 8 -10.29 10.16 -3.06
N ASN A 9 -10.23 11.07 -4.01
CA ASN A 9 -11.34 11.35 -4.94
C ASN A 9 -12.67 11.57 -4.22
N ASN A 10 -12.64 12.37 -3.15
CA ASN A 10 -13.83 12.69 -2.33
C ASN A 10 -14.33 11.51 -1.48
N HIS A 11 -13.60 10.40 -1.46
CA HIS A 11 -13.89 9.29 -0.58
C HIS A 11 -12.95 9.31 0.62
N ILE A 12 -13.51 9.12 1.80
CA ILE A 12 -12.71 9.09 3.02
C ILE A 12 -12.55 7.65 3.49
N TYR A 13 -11.31 7.24 3.70
CA TYR A 13 -10.99 5.89 4.17
C TYR A 13 -10.31 5.98 5.53
N LYS A 14 -10.75 5.12 6.44
CA LYS A 14 -10.12 5.02 7.74
C LYS A 14 -8.89 4.14 7.63
N VAL A 15 -7.76 4.61 8.16
CA VAL A 15 -6.48 3.90 8.06
C VAL A 15 -6.17 3.23 9.39
N THR A 16 -5.90 1.93 9.33
CA THR A 16 -5.44 1.16 10.48
C THR A 16 -4.02 0.68 10.20
N LEU A 17 -3.07 1.14 11.02
CA LEU A 17 -1.67 0.74 10.87
C LEU A 17 -1.26 -0.15 12.03
N ASN A 18 -0.84 -1.37 11.71
CA ASN A 18 -0.31 -2.31 12.69
C ASN A 18 0.89 -3.01 12.07
N ASP A 19 1.48 -3.97 12.80
CA ASP A 19 2.67 -4.65 12.32
C ASP A 19 2.43 -5.37 11.00
N GLN A 20 1.25 -5.96 10.83
CA GLN A 20 0.91 -6.66 9.61
C GLN A 20 0.85 -5.70 8.41
N THR A 21 0.20 -4.56 8.57
CA THR A 21 0.12 -3.59 7.47
C THR A 21 1.49 -2.99 7.15
N LYS A 22 2.32 -2.77 8.16
CA LYS A 22 3.70 -2.32 7.93
C LYS A 22 4.49 -3.34 7.13
N ASN A 23 4.34 -4.62 7.45
CA ASN A 23 5.04 -5.68 6.73
C ASN A 23 4.61 -5.74 5.26
N TYR A 24 3.32 -5.61 4.98
CA TYR A 24 2.84 -5.56 3.61
C TYR A 24 3.39 -4.35 2.86
N ALA A 25 3.43 -3.19 3.52
CA ALA A 25 3.93 -1.98 2.89
C ALA A 25 5.42 -2.10 2.56
N LEU A 26 6.20 -2.66 3.48
CA LEU A 26 7.62 -2.87 3.24
C LEU A 26 7.86 -3.87 2.10
N ARG A 27 7.07 -4.94 2.07
CA ARG A 27 7.15 -5.91 1.00
C ARG A 27 6.82 -5.27 -0.35
N LEU A 28 5.78 -4.45 -0.38
CA LEU A 28 5.40 -3.75 -1.59
C LEU A 28 6.51 -2.83 -2.09
N LYS A 29 7.14 -2.12 -1.17
CA LYS A 29 8.25 -1.24 -1.51
C LYS A 29 9.40 -2.02 -2.15
N ARG A 30 9.73 -3.18 -1.59
CA ARG A 30 10.77 -4.05 -2.15
C ARG A 30 10.41 -4.52 -3.55
N LEU A 31 9.13 -4.90 -3.74
CA LEU A 31 8.68 -5.36 -5.05
C LEU A 31 8.79 -4.27 -6.11
N TYR A 32 8.46 -3.04 -5.75
CA TYR A 32 8.64 -1.92 -6.68
C TYR A 32 10.10 -1.75 -7.07
N GLN A 33 11.00 -1.81 -6.10
CA GLN A 33 12.43 -1.67 -6.36
C GLN A 33 12.94 -2.81 -7.25
N GLN A 34 12.50 -4.02 -6.97
CA GLN A 34 12.89 -5.19 -7.76
C GLN A 34 12.37 -5.10 -9.20
N GLY A 35 11.13 -4.68 -9.37
CA GLY A 35 10.52 -4.54 -10.68
C GLY A 35 11.22 -3.51 -11.55
N PHE A 36 11.72 -2.44 -10.96
CA PHE A 36 12.46 -1.43 -11.72
C PHE A 36 13.89 -1.85 -12.02
N SER A 37 14.44 -2.75 -11.22
CA SER A 37 15.83 -3.19 -11.39
C SER A 37 15.97 -4.32 -12.41
N ASP A 38 14.96 -5.15 -12.57
CA ASP A 38 15.02 -6.34 -13.40
C ASP A 38 13.80 -6.44 -14.31
N VAL A 39 14.02 -6.05 -15.56
CA VAL A 39 12.95 -6.03 -16.57
C VAL A 39 12.44 -7.44 -16.88
N ASP A 40 13.32 -8.42 -16.84
CA ASP A 40 12.96 -9.80 -17.15
C ASP A 40 11.98 -10.40 -16.14
N SER A 41 12.07 -9.96 -14.89
CA SER A 41 11.18 -10.42 -13.83
C SER A 41 9.95 -9.56 -13.65
N PHE A 42 9.79 -8.53 -14.49
CA PHE A 42 8.73 -7.55 -14.31
C PHE A 42 7.34 -8.17 -14.27
N ASP A 43 7.05 -9.14 -15.14
CA ASP A 43 5.74 -9.76 -15.19
C ASP A 43 5.40 -10.47 -13.88
N GLU A 44 6.34 -11.23 -13.35
CA GLU A 44 6.15 -11.95 -12.08
C GLU A 44 6.02 -10.96 -10.92
N VAL A 45 6.88 -9.96 -10.89
CA VAL A 45 6.86 -8.94 -9.85
C VAL A 45 5.56 -8.14 -9.90
N SER A 46 5.08 -7.83 -11.10
CA SER A 46 3.84 -7.09 -11.28
C SER A 46 2.64 -7.83 -10.68
N ALA A 47 2.58 -9.15 -10.88
CA ALA A 47 1.51 -9.97 -10.28
C ALA A 47 1.59 -9.94 -8.75
N GLU A 48 2.80 -10.06 -8.22
CA GLU A 48 3.02 -9.99 -6.78
C GLU A 48 2.65 -8.62 -6.22
N ILE A 49 2.98 -7.57 -6.95
CA ILE A 49 2.63 -6.20 -6.55
C ILE A 49 1.11 -6.08 -6.44
N SER A 50 0.38 -6.55 -7.45
CA SER A 50 -1.09 -6.49 -7.43
C SER A 50 -1.67 -7.21 -6.23
N ASN A 51 -1.20 -8.43 -5.97
CA ASN A 51 -1.66 -9.20 -4.82
C ASN A 51 -1.34 -8.50 -3.50
N THR A 52 -0.14 -7.97 -3.39
CA THR A 52 0.30 -7.29 -2.17
C THR A 52 -0.50 -6.00 -1.95
N VAL A 53 -0.76 -5.25 -3.02
CA VAL A 53 -1.57 -4.04 -2.94
C VAL A 53 -2.97 -4.36 -2.46
N ASN A 54 -3.60 -5.38 -3.05
CA ASN A 54 -4.95 -5.78 -2.66
C ASN A 54 -5.01 -6.16 -1.18
N ASN A 55 -4.05 -6.96 -0.73
CA ASN A 55 -3.99 -7.37 0.67
C ASN A 55 -3.73 -6.18 1.60
N LEU A 56 -2.79 -5.33 1.22
CA LEU A 56 -2.47 -4.15 2.03
C LEU A 56 -3.68 -3.26 2.22
N LEU A 57 -4.37 -2.93 1.13
CA LEU A 57 -5.52 -2.04 1.19
C LEU A 57 -6.68 -2.68 1.95
N LYS A 58 -6.89 -3.98 1.75
CA LYS A 58 -7.96 -4.69 2.43
C LYS A 58 -7.81 -4.65 3.96
N TYR A 59 -6.59 -4.78 4.45
CA TYR A 59 -6.34 -4.81 5.88
C TYR A 59 -6.07 -3.43 6.48
N THR A 60 -5.73 -2.45 5.65
CA THR A 60 -5.35 -1.13 6.14
C THR A 60 -6.49 -0.12 6.04
N LEU A 61 -7.28 -0.18 5.00
CA LEU A 61 -8.30 0.82 4.72
C LEU A 61 -9.71 0.27 4.87
N SER A 62 -10.60 1.09 5.40
CA SER A 62 -12.00 0.76 5.58
C SER A 62 -12.85 1.98 5.23
N PRO A 63 -13.94 1.85 4.50
CA PRO A 63 -14.45 0.64 3.85
C PRO A 63 -13.57 0.19 2.68
N ASP A 64 -14.02 -0.81 1.92
CA ASP A 64 -13.24 -1.31 0.79
C ASP A 64 -12.87 -0.19 -0.18
N VAL A 65 -11.61 -0.18 -0.61
CA VAL A 65 -11.11 0.82 -1.52
C VAL A 65 -11.62 0.55 -2.92
N ARG A 66 -12.12 1.60 -3.57
CA ARG A 66 -12.59 1.48 -4.94
C ARG A 66 -11.42 1.30 -5.88
N GLU A 67 -11.66 0.56 -6.97
CA GLU A 67 -10.61 0.28 -7.94
C GLU A 67 -9.95 1.57 -8.46
N GLU A 68 -10.75 2.58 -8.72
CA GLU A 68 -10.26 3.86 -9.22
C GLU A 68 -9.42 4.63 -8.20
N ASP A 69 -9.57 4.30 -6.92
CA ASP A 69 -8.85 4.99 -5.84
C ASP A 69 -7.60 4.23 -5.39
N MET A 70 -7.40 3.01 -5.87
CA MET A 70 -6.33 2.14 -5.36
C MET A 70 -4.93 2.74 -5.50
N ASP A 71 -4.60 3.30 -6.64
CA ASP A 71 -3.26 3.83 -6.89
C ASP A 71 -2.92 4.95 -5.90
N GLU A 72 -3.84 5.88 -5.72
CA GLU A 72 -3.62 6.99 -4.81
C GLU A 72 -3.62 6.52 -3.35
N ALA A 73 -4.52 5.60 -3.03
CA ALA A 73 -4.60 5.05 -1.68
C ALA A 73 -3.29 4.34 -1.30
N VAL A 74 -2.73 3.55 -2.21
CA VAL A 74 -1.45 2.88 -1.97
C VAL A 74 -0.36 3.90 -1.71
N LYS A 75 -0.28 4.95 -2.53
CA LYS A 75 0.71 6.00 -2.36
C LYS A 75 0.64 6.61 -0.97
N GLN A 76 -0.56 6.98 -0.54
CA GLN A 76 -0.74 7.63 0.75
C GLN A 76 -0.38 6.69 1.90
N VAL A 77 -0.78 5.43 1.80
CA VAL A 77 -0.44 4.44 2.83
C VAL A 77 1.07 4.25 2.92
N LEU A 78 1.75 4.13 1.78
CA LEU A 78 3.20 3.96 1.78
C LEU A 78 3.91 5.16 2.40
N LEU A 79 3.44 6.37 2.10
CA LEU A 79 4.02 7.57 2.69
C LEU A 79 3.83 7.60 4.20
N MET A 80 2.68 7.18 4.68
CA MET A 80 2.41 7.13 6.11
C MET A 80 3.33 6.13 6.81
N VAL A 81 3.51 4.96 6.21
CA VAL A 81 4.40 3.94 6.78
C VAL A 81 5.84 4.44 6.80
N GLU A 82 6.27 5.12 5.75
CA GLU A 82 7.62 5.69 5.70
C GLU A 82 7.86 6.70 6.82
N LYS A 83 6.88 7.56 7.07
CA LYS A 83 6.99 8.54 8.15
C LYS A 83 7.15 7.86 9.51
N ILE A 84 6.40 6.80 9.74
CA ILE A 84 6.47 6.06 10.99
C ILE A 84 7.81 5.34 11.11
N GLY A 85 8.31 4.80 10.00
CA GLY A 85 9.56 4.06 10.00
C GLY A 85 10.81 4.90 10.12
N LYS A 86 10.69 6.22 9.95
CA LYS A 86 11.85 7.12 9.96
C LYS A 86 12.15 7.73 11.31
N LYS A 87 11.78 7.13 12.33
CA LYS A 87 12.11 7.67 13.64
C LYS A 87 13.57 7.59 13.96
#